data_e6e9d546692f85239d2dfee14324ca2d
#
_entry.id   e6e9d546692f85239d2dfee14324ca2d
#
_cell.length_a   1.000
_cell.length_b   1.000
_cell.length_c   1.000
_cell.angle_alpha   90.00
_cell.angle_beta   90.00
_cell.angle_gamma   90.00
#
_symmetry.space_group_name_H-M   'P 1'
#
loop_
_entity.id
_entity.type
_entity.pdbx_description
1 polymer ?
#
loop_
_entity_poly.entity_id
_entity_poly.type
_entity_poly.pdbx_seq_one_letter_code
_entity_poly.pdbx_strand_id
1 'polypeptide(L)'
;MIRGIYAAASGMIAEGLRTDVTANNLANVNTTGFKKEIAVNKDFEKMLLWRINDGLETPQIGSVGAGAAVDQIVTDHSQGSTRSTQGSLDVAIAGEGFFVVQTPQGQRYTRAGSFEIGSNNQLVTKEGQAVLGTNGQPITIEGPSGASRVNITSDGIVEMNATEAGGVPT
;
A
#
# COMPACT_ATOMS: atom_id res chain seq x y z
N MET A 1 -20.79 17.29 -33.64
CA MET A 1 -20.89 15.83 -33.39
C MET A 1 -19.54 15.21 -33.01
N ILE A 2 -18.44 15.59 -33.62
CA ILE A 2 -17.09 15.03 -33.30
C ILE A 2 -16.67 15.23 -31.84
N ARG A 3 -16.97 16.38 -31.24
CA ARG A 3 -16.60 16.68 -29.83
C ARG A 3 -17.24 15.71 -28.80
N GLY A 4 -18.51 15.33 -29.04
CA GLY A 4 -19.18 14.36 -28.14
C GLY A 4 -18.52 12.99 -28.21
N ILE A 5 -18.01 12.60 -29.38
CA ILE A 5 -17.27 11.33 -29.53
C ILE A 5 -15.94 11.37 -28.75
N TYR A 6 -15.20 12.47 -28.84
CA TYR A 6 -13.96 12.62 -28.06
C TYR A 6 -14.21 12.65 -26.55
N ALA A 7 -15.23 13.37 -26.11
CA ALA A 7 -15.60 13.38 -24.68
C ALA A 7 -16.05 11.99 -24.20
N ALA A 8 -16.82 11.25 -25.00
CA ALA A 8 -17.21 9.88 -24.70
C ALA A 8 -16.00 8.94 -24.69
N ALA A 9 -15.09 9.06 -25.66
CA ALA A 9 -13.87 8.26 -25.72
C ALA A 9 -12.96 8.51 -24.50
N SER A 10 -12.77 9.79 -24.12
CA SER A 10 -11.98 10.12 -22.91
C SER A 10 -12.60 9.57 -21.64
N GLY A 11 -13.93 9.63 -21.52
CA GLY A 11 -14.66 9.03 -20.41
C GLY A 11 -14.47 7.50 -20.33
N MET A 12 -14.55 6.82 -21.48
CA MET A 12 -14.31 5.37 -21.53
C MET A 12 -12.87 5.00 -21.12
N ILE A 13 -11.88 5.78 -21.55
CA ILE A 13 -10.48 5.56 -21.14
C ILE A 13 -10.32 5.77 -19.63
N ALA A 14 -10.91 6.82 -19.08
CA ALA A 14 -10.85 7.11 -17.65
C ALA A 14 -11.51 5.99 -16.81
N GLU A 15 -12.67 5.49 -17.24
CA GLU A 15 -13.34 4.36 -16.58
C GLU A 15 -12.59 3.04 -16.77
N GLY A 16 -11.89 2.84 -17.89
CA GLY A 16 -10.99 1.71 -18.08
C GLY A 16 -9.88 1.70 -17.03
N LEU A 17 -9.15 2.81 -16.89
CA LEU A 17 -8.10 2.95 -15.86
C LEU A 17 -8.63 2.80 -14.43
N ARG A 18 -9.82 3.34 -14.14
CA ARG A 18 -10.47 3.16 -12.84
C ARG A 18 -10.84 1.70 -12.57
N THR A 19 -11.24 0.98 -13.61
CA THR A 19 -11.52 -0.46 -13.52
C THR A 19 -10.24 -1.23 -13.25
N ASP A 20 -9.13 -0.90 -13.90
CA ASP A 20 -7.83 -1.53 -13.67
C ASP A 20 -7.34 -1.33 -12.23
N VAL A 21 -7.45 -0.10 -11.69
CA VAL A 21 -7.13 0.21 -10.29
C VAL A 21 -8.02 -0.60 -9.33
N THR A 22 -9.32 -0.69 -9.63
CA THR A 22 -10.26 -1.47 -8.81
C THR A 22 -9.94 -2.96 -8.85
N ALA A 23 -9.60 -3.49 -10.01
CA ALA A 23 -9.19 -4.88 -10.17
C ALA A 23 -7.88 -5.19 -9.41
N ASN A 24 -6.90 -4.27 -9.45
CA ASN A 24 -5.67 -4.38 -8.66
C ASN A 24 -5.97 -4.39 -7.16
N ASN A 25 -6.80 -3.47 -6.67
CA ASN A 25 -7.23 -3.44 -5.27
C ASN A 25 -7.94 -4.74 -4.85
N LEU A 26 -8.80 -5.27 -5.71
CA LEU A 26 -9.53 -6.51 -5.45
C LEU A 26 -8.59 -7.73 -5.42
N ALA A 27 -7.66 -7.80 -6.35
CA ALA A 27 -6.64 -8.86 -6.39
C ALA A 27 -5.80 -8.90 -5.11
N ASN A 28 -5.55 -7.73 -4.51
CA ASN A 28 -4.72 -7.57 -3.31
C ASN A 28 -5.52 -7.44 -1.99
N VAL A 29 -6.84 -7.70 -2.00
CA VAL A 29 -7.69 -7.54 -0.81
C VAL A 29 -7.26 -8.43 0.36
N ASN A 30 -6.63 -9.57 0.10
CA ASN A 30 -6.11 -10.50 1.09
C ASN A 30 -4.60 -10.34 1.35
N THR A 31 -3.94 -9.40 0.67
CA THR A 31 -2.51 -9.15 0.85
C THR A 31 -2.28 -8.31 2.11
N THR A 32 -1.47 -8.83 3.04
CA THR A 32 -1.17 -8.12 4.29
C THR A 32 -0.39 -6.86 4.02
N GLY A 33 -0.80 -5.76 4.66
CA GLY A 33 -0.13 -4.47 4.52
C GLY A 33 -0.39 -3.75 3.19
N PHE A 34 -1.24 -4.28 2.31
CA PHE A 34 -1.61 -3.60 1.07
C PHE A 34 -2.36 -2.30 1.36
N LYS A 35 -2.04 -1.27 0.62
CA LYS A 35 -2.71 0.03 0.64
C LYS A 35 -3.42 0.25 -0.68
N LYS A 36 -4.73 0.51 -0.62
CA LYS A 36 -5.55 0.69 -1.82
C LYS A 36 -5.11 1.92 -2.60
N GLU A 37 -5.21 1.83 -3.90
CA GLU A 37 -5.01 2.93 -4.82
C GLU A 37 -6.35 3.52 -5.24
N ILE A 38 -6.37 4.82 -5.47
CA ILE A 38 -7.55 5.58 -5.90
C ILE A 38 -7.16 6.38 -7.13
N ALA A 39 -7.92 6.20 -8.21
CA ALA A 39 -7.80 7.02 -9.40
C ALA A 39 -8.50 8.36 -9.17
N VAL A 40 -7.76 9.45 -9.25
CA VAL A 40 -8.28 10.82 -9.16
C VAL A 40 -8.56 11.31 -10.56
N ASN A 41 -9.80 11.66 -10.83
CA ASN A 41 -10.22 12.18 -12.12
C ASN A 41 -10.12 13.70 -12.14
N LYS A 42 -9.75 14.24 -13.29
CA LYS A 42 -9.74 15.66 -13.57
C LYS A 42 -10.55 15.96 -14.82
N ASP A 43 -11.33 17.03 -14.79
CA ASP A 43 -11.98 17.55 -15.97
C ASP A 43 -10.95 18.15 -16.91
N PHE A 44 -11.11 17.93 -18.21
CA PHE A 44 -10.39 18.73 -19.20
C PHE A 44 -10.77 20.20 -19.08
N GLU A 45 -9.84 21.06 -19.48
CA GLU A 45 -10.05 22.49 -19.46
C GLU A 45 -11.35 22.86 -20.18
N LYS A 46 -12.20 23.61 -19.49
CA LYS A 46 -13.51 24.00 -20.00
C LYS A 46 -13.35 24.95 -21.17
N MET A 47 -13.98 24.63 -22.27
CA MET A 47 -13.99 25.50 -23.44
C MET A 47 -15.06 26.57 -23.28
N LEU A 48 -14.69 27.84 -23.39
CA LEU A 48 -15.60 28.95 -23.32
C LEU A 48 -16.48 28.99 -24.60
N LEU A 49 -17.78 29.11 -24.39
CA LEU A 49 -18.75 29.32 -25.45
C LEU A 49 -19.06 30.81 -25.59
N TRP A 50 -18.82 31.32 -26.78
CA TRP A 50 -19.16 32.67 -27.15
C TRP A 50 -20.38 32.66 -28.06
N ARG A 51 -21.31 33.55 -27.81
CA ARG A 51 -22.43 33.76 -28.75
C ARG A 51 -21.92 34.63 -29.87
N ILE A 52 -21.92 34.11 -31.09
CA ILE A 52 -21.67 34.87 -32.26
C ILE A 52 -22.98 35.61 -32.57
N ASN A 53 -22.98 36.91 -32.40
CA ASN A 53 -24.12 37.79 -32.68
C ASN A 53 -23.76 38.73 -33.78
N ASP A 54 -24.74 39.19 -34.53
CA ASP A 54 -24.60 40.08 -35.66
C ASP A 54 -24.28 41.55 -35.26
N GLY A 55 -23.97 41.78 -33.96
CA GLY A 55 -23.64 43.06 -33.35
C GLY A 55 -22.22 43.14 -32.81
N LEU A 56 -21.85 44.31 -32.31
CA LEU A 56 -20.51 44.67 -31.85
C LEU A 56 -20.00 43.95 -30.61
N GLU A 57 -20.84 43.17 -29.92
CA GLU A 57 -20.47 42.44 -28.71
C GLU A 57 -20.72 40.94 -28.83
N THR A 58 -19.71 40.15 -28.47
CA THR A 58 -19.81 38.69 -28.36
C THR A 58 -19.82 38.25 -26.91
N PRO A 59 -20.99 38.25 -26.25
CA PRO A 59 -21.05 37.88 -24.84
C PRO A 59 -20.74 36.38 -24.65
N GLN A 60 -19.96 36.09 -23.61
CA GLN A 60 -19.72 34.74 -23.15
C GLN A 60 -21.02 34.18 -22.59
N ILE A 61 -21.49 33.05 -23.15
CA ILE A 61 -22.75 32.42 -22.75
C ILE A 61 -22.55 31.20 -21.83
N GLY A 62 -21.30 30.80 -21.60
CA GLY A 62 -21.03 29.67 -20.71
C GLY A 62 -19.75 28.94 -21.06
N SER A 63 -19.56 27.79 -20.45
CA SER A 63 -18.45 26.87 -20.71
C SER A 63 -18.96 25.46 -20.93
N VAL A 64 -18.30 24.74 -21.81
CA VAL A 64 -18.60 23.33 -22.10
C VAL A 64 -17.40 22.49 -21.68
N GLY A 65 -17.64 21.38 -20.96
CA GLY A 65 -16.60 20.41 -20.64
C GLY A 65 -16.11 19.68 -21.89
N ALA A 66 -14.80 19.51 -22.01
CA ALA A 66 -14.18 18.83 -23.15
C ALA A 66 -13.96 17.33 -22.93
N GLY A 67 -14.28 16.81 -21.73
CA GLY A 67 -14.09 15.41 -21.34
C GLY A 67 -13.47 15.27 -19.95
N ALA A 68 -13.09 14.05 -19.58
CA ALA A 68 -12.43 13.72 -18.31
C ALA A 68 -11.18 12.87 -18.56
N ALA A 69 -10.20 13.01 -17.71
CA ALA A 69 -9.02 12.15 -17.69
C ALA A 69 -8.65 11.77 -16.26
N VAL A 70 -7.96 10.66 -16.07
CA VAL A 70 -7.31 10.35 -14.79
C VAL A 70 -6.10 11.27 -14.65
N ASP A 71 -6.08 12.07 -13.59
CA ASP A 71 -4.99 13.00 -13.30
C ASP A 71 -3.81 12.24 -12.67
N GLN A 72 -4.12 11.45 -11.64
CA GLN A 72 -3.12 10.65 -10.94
C GLN A 72 -3.76 9.46 -10.22
N ILE A 73 -2.94 8.47 -9.91
CA ILE A 73 -3.30 7.37 -9.01
C ILE A 73 -2.62 7.66 -7.68
N VAL A 74 -3.39 7.71 -6.61
CA VAL A 74 -2.93 8.03 -5.25
C VAL A 74 -3.12 6.83 -4.35
N THR A 75 -2.07 6.49 -3.59
CA THR A 75 -2.16 5.45 -2.56
C THR A 75 -2.76 6.01 -1.29
N ASP A 76 -3.81 5.37 -0.78
CA ASP A 76 -4.45 5.71 0.49
C ASP A 76 -3.71 5.03 1.65
N HIS A 77 -2.95 5.80 2.42
CA HIS A 77 -2.17 5.33 3.58
C HIS A 77 -2.98 5.23 4.87
N SER A 78 -4.30 5.46 4.84
CA SER A 78 -5.14 5.33 6.04
C SER A 78 -4.99 3.96 6.70
N GLN A 79 -5.17 3.93 8.04
CA GLN A 79 -5.07 2.69 8.81
C GLN A 79 -6.27 1.78 8.49
N GLY A 80 -5.97 0.56 8.02
CA GLY A 80 -6.97 -0.48 7.83
C GLY A 80 -7.33 -1.19 9.15
N SER A 81 -8.36 -2.04 9.11
CA SER A 81 -8.70 -2.91 10.22
C SER A 81 -7.62 -3.96 10.45
N THR A 82 -7.22 -4.13 11.71
CA THR A 82 -6.31 -5.20 12.10
C THR A 82 -7.12 -6.44 12.48
N ARG A 83 -6.62 -7.61 12.08
CA ARG A 83 -7.19 -8.90 12.45
C ARG A 83 -6.16 -9.69 13.25
N SER A 84 -6.56 -10.21 14.41
CA SER A 84 -5.71 -11.10 15.17
C SER A 84 -5.52 -12.42 14.42
N THR A 85 -4.27 -12.84 14.29
CA THR A 85 -3.87 -14.16 13.79
C THR A 85 -3.31 -14.98 14.94
N GLN A 86 -3.09 -16.28 14.72
CA GLN A 86 -2.45 -17.14 15.73
C GLN A 86 -0.93 -17.25 15.53
N GLY A 87 -0.37 -16.48 14.60
CA GLY A 87 1.06 -16.45 14.29
C GLY A 87 1.82 -15.58 15.29
N SER A 88 2.83 -16.13 15.97
CA SER A 88 3.68 -15.39 16.91
C SER A 88 4.57 -14.34 16.22
N LEU A 89 4.78 -14.48 14.91
CA LEU A 89 5.59 -13.57 14.09
C LEU A 89 4.74 -12.66 13.20
N ASP A 90 3.41 -12.72 13.35
CA ASP A 90 2.52 -11.81 12.65
C ASP A 90 2.31 -10.55 13.48
N VAL A 91 2.73 -9.41 12.96
CA VAL A 91 2.65 -8.12 13.63
C VAL A 91 2.01 -7.07 12.73
N ALA A 92 1.31 -6.12 13.32
CA ALA A 92 0.75 -4.99 12.62
C ALA A 92 1.19 -3.69 13.29
N ILE A 93 1.61 -2.70 12.50
CA ILE A 93 1.91 -1.37 13.01
C ILE A 93 0.59 -0.62 13.22
N ALA A 94 0.33 -0.20 14.46
CA ALA A 94 -0.75 0.72 14.80
C ALA A 94 -0.21 2.16 14.75
N GLY A 95 -0.66 2.94 13.79
CA GLY A 95 -0.19 4.31 13.58
C GLY A 95 0.74 4.48 12.38
N GLU A 96 1.56 5.52 12.41
CA GLU A 96 2.50 5.86 11.32
C GLU A 96 3.80 5.05 11.44
N GLY A 97 4.40 4.69 10.31
CA GLY A 97 5.68 3.99 10.26
C GLY A 97 5.66 2.82 9.27
N PHE A 98 6.81 2.20 9.05
CA PHE A 98 7.02 1.06 8.15
C PHE A 98 8.07 0.14 8.75
N PHE A 99 7.99 -1.14 8.42
CA PHE A 99 9.09 -2.06 8.59
C PHE A 99 10.14 -1.79 7.53
N VAL A 100 11.41 -1.86 7.92
CA VAL A 100 12.53 -1.73 7.00
C VAL A 100 13.04 -3.11 6.62
N VAL A 101 13.18 -3.37 5.34
CA VAL A 101 13.65 -4.65 4.82
C VAL A 101 14.84 -4.44 3.90
N GLN A 102 15.78 -5.39 3.94
CA GLN A 102 16.95 -5.39 3.07
C GLN A 102 16.64 -6.18 1.81
N THR A 103 16.69 -5.50 0.66
CA THR A 103 16.57 -6.14 -0.64
C THR A 103 17.91 -6.10 -1.38
N PRO A 104 18.10 -6.90 -2.44
CA PRO A 104 19.32 -6.82 -3.28
C PRO A 104 19.56 -5.44 -3.90
N GLN A 105 18.50 -4.62 -4.03
CA GLN A 105 18.57 -3.25 -4.58
C GLN A 105 18.71 -2.18 -3.50
N GLY A 106 18.84 -2.56 -2.22
CA GLY A 106 18.95 -1.65 -1.09
C GLY A 106 17.80 -1.78 -0.10
N GLN A 107 17.73 -0.83 0.83
CA GLN A 107 16.68 -0.80 1.85
C GLN A 107 15.34 -0.40 1.23
N ARG A 108 14.28 -1.09 1.64
CA ARG A 108 12.90 -0.79 1.26
C ARG A 108 11.99 -0.79 2.48
N TYR A 109 10.82 -0.21 2.33
CA TYR A 109 9.83 -0.05 3.39
C TYR A 109 8.59 -0.86 3.07
N THR A 110 8.05 -1.55 4.09
CA THR A 110 6.84 -2.35 3.94
C THR A 110 5.90 -2.19 5.14
N ARG A 111 4.61 -2.39 4.91
CA ARG A 111 3.58 -2.53 5.96
C ARG A 111 3.17 -3.99 6.18
N ALA A 112 3.68 -4.91 5.35
CA ALA A 112 3.43 -6.33 5.53
C ALA A 112 4.18 -6.81 6.78
N GLY A 113 3.42 -7.30 7.77
CA GLY A 113 3.96 -7.75 9.06
C GLY A 113 3.88 -9.26 9.24
N SER A 114 3.81 -10.03 8.17
CA SER A 114 3.90 -11.48 8.21
C SER A 114 5.35 -11.90 8.02
N PHE A 115 6.01 -12.25 9.12
CA PHE A 115 7.42 -12.61 9.12
C PHE A 115 7.62 -14.11 9.36
N GLU A 116 8.78 -14.59 8.92
CA GLU A 116 9.23 -15.97 9.09
C GLU A 116 10.69 -15.98 9.55
N ILE A 117 11.15 -17.11 10.06
CA ILE A 117 12.56 -17.31 10.41
C ILE A 117 13.25 -17.97 9.21
N GLY A 118 14.17 -17.26 8.61
CA GLY A 118 14.98 -17.76 7.49
C GLY A 118 16.01 -18.81 7.93
N SER A 119 16.64 -19.46 6.95
CA SER A 119 17.67 -20.51 7.17
C SER A 119 18.88 -20.01 7.94
N ASN A 120 19.14 -18.71 7.94
CA ASN A 120 20.24 -18.06 8.67
C ASN A 120 19.82 -17.58 10.08
N ASN A 121 18.70 -18.07 10.62
CA ASN A 121 18.09 -17.58 11.86
C ASN A 121 17.81 -16.07 11.85
N GLN A 122 17.56 -15.49 10.70
CA GLN A 122 17.17 -14.10 10.55
C GLN A 122 15.66 -13.98 10.38
N LEU A 123 15.10 -12.89 10.91
CA LEU A 123 13.72 -12.54 10.64
C LEU A 123 13.60 -12.06 9.19
N VAL A 124 12.77 -12.75 8.41
CA VAL A 124 12.59 -12.47 6.97
C VAL A 124 11.11 -12.29 6.64
N THR A 125 10.83 -11.59 5.54
CA THR A 125 9.51 -11.55 4.94
C THR A 125 9.22 -12.86 4.20
N LYS A 126 7.97 -13.08 3.77
CA LYS A 126 7.58 -14.23 2.94
C LYS A 126 8.34 -14.31 1.62
N GLU A 127 8.86 -13.17 1.13
CA GLU A 127 9.72 -13.12 -0.06
C GLU A 127 11.21 -13.39 0.25
N GLY A 128 11.56 -13.69 1.51
CA GLY A 128 12.92 -13.98 1.92
C GLY A 128 13.81 -12.75 2.17
N GLN A 129 13.23 -11.55 2.28
CA GLN A 129 13.98 -10.33 2.52
C GLN A 129 14.21 -10.16 4.03
N ALA A 130 15.45 -9.85 4.45
CA ALA A 130 15.77 -9.68 5.86
C ALA A 130 15.16 -8.40 6.44
N VAL A 131 14.52 -8.51 7.59
CA VAL A 131 13.99 -7.37 8.35
C VAL A 131 15.11 -6.72 9.13
N LEU A 132 15.20 -5.38 9.04
CA LEU A 132 16.21 -4.61 9.73
C LEU A 132 15.68 -4.06 11.06
N GLY A 133 16.53 -4.14 12.08
CA GLY A 133 16.29 -3.49 13.35
C GLY A 133 16.60 -1.99 13.31
N THR A 134 16.41 -1.32 14.45
CA THR A 134 16.69 0.11 14.63
C THR A 134 18.16 0.47 14.42
N ASN A 135 19.05 -0.50 14.56
CA ASN A 135 20.50 -0.38 14.31
C ASN A 135 20.88 -0.51 12.83
N GLY A 136 19.88 -0.74 11.92
CA GLY A 136 20.10 -0.96 10.50
C GLY A 136 20.72 -2.32 10.15
N GLN A 137 20.80 -3.25 11.12
CA GLN A 137 21.29 -4.61 10.91
C GLN A 137 20.12 -5.60 10.83
N PRO A 138 20.27 -6.72 10.10
CA PRO A 138 19.29 -7.79 10.09
C PRO A 138 19.04 -8.33 11.52
N ILE A 139 17.77 -8.52 11.84
CA ILE A 139 17.39 -9.10 13.16
C ILE A 139 17.74 -10.59 13.12
N THR A 140 18.73 -10.98 13.91
CA THR A 140 19.17 -12.38 14.04
C THR A 140 18.65 -12.96 15.35
N ILE A 141 18.10 -14.16 15.29
CA ILE A 141 17.56 -14.88 16.40
C ILE A 141 18.61 -15.89 16.86
N GLU A 142 19.22 -15.65 18.02
CA GLU A 142 20.24 -16.54 18.58
C GLU A 142 19.55 -17.69 19.33
N GLY A 143 19.73 -18.93 18.86
CA GLY A 143 19.19 -20.12 19.55
C GLY A 143 18.77 -21.25 18.63
N PRO A 144 18.38 -22.39 19.17
CA PRO A 144 17.92 -23.53 18.35
C PRO A 144 16.65 -23.13 17.58
N SER A 145 16.67 -23.38 16.29
CA SER A 145 15.63 -23.01 15.32
C SER A 145 14.23 -23.44 15.76
N GLY A 146 13.33 -22.46 15.93
CA GLY A 146 11.92 -22.72 16.17
C GLY A 146 11.13 -21.43 16.35
N ALA A 147 10.23 -21.15 15.41
CA ALA A 147 9.35 -19.97 15.43
C ALA A 147 8.47 -19.88 16.70
N SER A 148 8.24 -21.00 17.39
CA SER A 148 7.40 -21.06 18.60
C SER A 148 8.04 -20.45 19.85
N ARG A 149 9.31 -20.03 19.78
CA ARG A 149 10.06 -19.42 20.89
C ARG A 149 10.31 -17.93 20.72
N VAL A 150 9.89 -17.35 19.63
CA VAL A 150 10.05 -15.92 19.35
C VAL A 150 8.72 -15.23 19.58
N ASN A 151 8.76 -14.18 20.35
CA ASN A 151 7.62 -13.30 20.57
C ASN A 151 8.01 -11.86 20.23
N ILE A 152 7.09 -11.12 19.65
CA ILE A 152 7.28 -9.69 19.36
C ILE A 152 6.35 -8.93 20.29
N THR A 153 6.93 -8.11 21.17
CA THR A 153 6.17 -7.31 22.14
C THR A 153 5.44 -6.15 21.45
N SER A 154 4.49 -5.53 22.17
CA SER A 154 3.80 -4.33 21.71
C SER A 154 4.72 -3.15 21.40
N ASP A 155 5.90 -3.12 21.99
CA ASP A 155 6.91 -2.08 21.80
C ASP A 155 7.85 -2.38 20.61
N GLY A 156 7.59 -3.49 19.90
CA GLY A 156 8.39 -3.91 18.74
C GLY A 156 9.71 -4.59 19.11
N ILE A 157 9.88 -5.04 20.36
CA ILE A 157 11.06 -5.77 20.78
C ILE A 157 10.85 -7.26 20.45
N VAL A 158 11.83 -7.84 19.76
CA VAL A 158 11.85 -9.27 19.45
C VAL A 158 12.49 -10.00 20.63
N GLU A 159 11.72 -10.79 21.36
CA GLU A 159 12.15 -11.56 22.50
C GLU A 159 12.15 -13.05 22.20
N MET A 160 13.12 -13.75 22.74
CA MET A 160 13.13 -15.21 22.73
C MET A 160 12.64 -15.73 24.07
N ASN A 161 11.57 -16.50 24.06
CA ASN A 161 11.16 -17.26 25.26
C ASN A 161 12.17 -18.38 25.48
N ALA A 162 13.12 -18.16 26.38
CA ALA A 162 13.91 -19.23 26.92
C ALA A 162 12.95 -20.13 27.68
N THR A 163 12.58 -21.28 27.10
CA THR A 163 11.98 -22.36 27.91
C THR A 163 13.06 -22.80 28.88
N GLU A 164 12.91 -22.50 30.17
CA GLU A 164 13.72 -23.08 31.19
C GLU A 164 13.71 -24.59 30.99
N ALA A 165 14.85 -25.16 30.60
CA ALA A 165 15.03 -26.58 30.63
C ALA A 165 14.98 -26.99 32.10
N GLY A 166 13.82 -27.59 32.50
CA GLY A 166 13.70 -28.46 33.65
C GLY A 166 14.46 -28.08 34.95
N GLY A 167 14.00 -27.05 35.64
CA GLY A 167 14.24 -26.95 37.06
C GLY A 167 13.24 -27.84 37.79
N VAL A 168 13.63 -29.03 38.19
CA VAL A 168 12.91 -29.84 39.17
C VAL A 168 12.99 -29.09 40.51
N PRO A 169 11.88 -28.70 41.15
CA PRO A 169 11.94 -28.17 42.49
C PRO A 169 12.28 -29.33 43.46
N THR A 170 13.36 -29.20 44.21
CA THR A 170 13.62 -29.95 45.39
C THR A 170 12.81 -29.43 46.56
#